data_b8ecad4e4232b2f794b1484cfa23c882
#
_entry.id   b8ecad4e4232b2f794b1484cfa23c882
#
_cell.length_a   1.000
_cell.length_b   1.000
_cell.length_c   1.000
_cell.angle_alpha   90.00
_cell.angle_beta   90.00
_cell.angle_gamma   90.00
#
_symmetry.space_group_name_H-M   'P 1'
#
loop_
_entity.id
_entity.type
_entity.pdbx_description
1 polymer ?
#
loop_
_entity_poly.entity_id
_entity_poly.type
_entity_poly.pdbx_seq_one_letter_code
_entity_poly.pdbx_strand_id
1 'polypeptide(L)'
;PSAENGIDHVNELVGMPVPDVYSAGLSEFVFAAGVKLMERDRPEIMYLSTTDYIQHKHAPGTPVANDFYAMMDGYMAKLDAMGCTIVLTADHGMNAKFGKDGQPDVIYLQDWFDERMGAAAARVILPITDPYVVHHGALGSYATVYLPAGTDLQALKTKLAGVTGIEAVLTRSEAGQRFELPEDRMGDLVIAALGETSARITAPAAG
;
A
#
# COMPACT_ATOMS: atom_id res chain seq x y z
N PRO A 1 23.60 3.03 14.93
CA PRO A 1 23.56 4.37 15.44
C PRO A 1 24.98 4.84 15.65
N SER A 2 25.30 5.92 15.05
CA SER A 2 26.63 6.52 15.16
C SER A 2 26.52 7.76 16.03
N ALA A 3 27.61 8.12 16.70
CA ALA A 3 27.76 9.38 17.43
C ALA A 3 27.41 10.60 16.55
N GLU A 4 27.51 10.47 15.21
CA GLU A 4 27.13 11.47 14.22
C GLU A 4 25.65 11.85 14.29
N ASN A 5 24.77 10.90 14.67
CA ASN A 5 23.32 11.13 14.75
C ASN A 5 22.86 11.53 16.17
N GLY A 6 23.79 11.71 17.11
CA GLY A 6 23.47 12.05 18.49
C GLY A 6 22.78 10.93 19.28
N ILE A 7 22.60 9.76 18.68
CA ILE A 7 21.96 8.60 19.31
C ILE A 7 22.99 7.48 19.34
N ASP A 8 23.59 7.26 20.50
CA ASP A 8 24.50 6.16 20.75
C ASP A 8 23.82 5.11 21.62
N HIS A 9 24.26 3.85 21.51
CA HIS A 9 23.75 2.74 22.30
C HIS A 9 22.22 2.58 22.30
N VAL A 10 21.59 2.67 21.13
CA VAL A 10 20.11 2.68 21.00
C VAL A 10 19.43 1.47 21.67
N ASN A 11 20.07 0.31 21.68
CA ASN A 11 19.52 -0.89 22.34
C ASN A 11 19.45 -0.72 23.84
N GLU A 12 20.46 -0.08 24.45
CA GLU A 12 20.46 0.23 25.87
C GLU A 12 19.43 1.32 26.19
N LEU A 13 19.32 2.33 25.33
CA LEU A 13 18.31 3.38 25.46
C LEU A 13 16.89 2.82 25.44
N VAL A 14 16.60 1.92 24.50
CA VAL A 14 15.28 1.31 24.35
C VAL A 14 15.02 0.26 25.44
N GLY A 15 16.08 -0.41 25.90
CA GLY A 15 15.98 -1.47 26.91
C GLY A 15 15.34 -2.77 26.39
N MET A 16 15.35 -2.96 25.07
CA MET A 16 14.84 -4.15 24.40
C MET A 16 15.94 -4.86 23.63
N PRO A 17 15.90 -6.19 23.52
CA PRO A 17 16.80 -6.90 22.62
C PRO A 17 16.56 -6.45 21.17
N VAL A 18 17.58 -6.59 20.31
CA VAL A 18 17.45 -6.32 18.87
C VAL A 18 16.43 -7.29 18.29
N PRO A 19 15.31 -6.81 17.72
CA PRO A 19 14.28 -7.69 17.18
C PRO A 19 14.72 -8.34 15.87
N ASP A 20 14.11 -9.49 15.53
CA ASP A 20 14.19 -10.05 14.19
C ASP A 20 13.55 -9.09 13.18
N VAL A 21 14.15 -8.98 11.99
CA VAL A 21 13.64 -8.15 10.88
C VAL A 21 12.21 -8.58 10.48
N TYR A 22 11.92 -9.87 10.54
CA TYR A 22 10.63 -10.45 10.19
C TYR A 22 9.77 -10.70 11.44
N SER A 23 9.58 -9.67 12.25
CA SER A 23 8.74 -9.75 13.46
C SER A 23 7.98 -8.46 13.74
N ALA A 24 6.89 -8.58 14.50
CA ALA A 24 6.18 -7.42 15.06
C ALA A 24 7.08 -6.59 15.99
N GLY A 25 8.03 -7.25 16.64
CA GLY A 25 8.97 -6.62 17.58
C GLY A 25 9.83 -5.53 16.94
N LEU A 26 10.10 -5.59 15.62
CA LEU A 26 10.85 -4.53 14.95
C LEU A 26 10.05 -3.21 14.93
N SER A 27 8.76 -3.26 14.64
CA SER A 27 7.90 -2.07 14.72
C SER A 27 7.73 -1.58 16.16
N GLU A 28 7.58 -2.50 17.12
CA GLU A 28 7.53 -2.16 18.53
C GLU A 28 8.80 -1.45 19.00
N PHE A 29 9.97 -1.93 18.58
CA PHE A 29 11.27 -1.30 18.88
C PHE A 29 11.33 0.15 18.40
N VAL A 30 10.81 0.45 17.20
CA VAL A 30 10.75 1.82 16.66
C VAL A 30 9.89 2.72 17.54
N PHE A 31 8.71 2.28 17.95
CA PHE A 31 7.84 3.05 18.84
C PHE A 31 8.43 3.23 20.24
N ALA A 32 9.03 2.17 20.78
CA ALA A 32 9.70 2.25 22.09
C ALA A 32 10.88 3.25 22.05
N ALA A 33 11.66 3.23 20.97
CA ALA A 33 12.71 4.20 20.75
C ALA A 33 12.18 5.63 20.65
N GLY A 34 11.06 5.83 19.92
CA GLY A 34 10.40 7.14 19.85
C GLY A 34 9.98 7.69 21.20
N VAL A 35 9.37 6.85 22.05
CA VAL A 35 9.01 7.23 23.42
C VAL A 35 10.25 7.61 24.24
N LYS A 36 11.33 6.80 24.16
CA LYS A 36 12.57 7.08 24.88
C LYS A 36 13.27 8.35 24.42
N LEU A 37 13.27 8.62 23.14
CA LEU A 37 13.81 9.87 22.59
C LEU A 37 12.96 11.09 23.00
N MET A 38 11.65 10.94 23.05
CA MET A 38 10.77 12.00 23.53
C MET A 38 10.97 12.29 25.03
N GLU A 39 11.17 11.25 25.85
CA GLU A 39 11.51 11.40 27.26
C GLU A 39 12.84 12.14 27.47
N ARG A 40 13.87 11.81 26.67
CA ARG A 40 15.25 12.28 26.85
C ARG A 40 15.53 13.63 26.19
N ASP A 41 15.17 13.74 24.89
CA ASP A 41 15.65 14.82 24.01
C ASP A 41 14.54 15.79 23.58
N ARG A 42 13.28 15.42 23.68
CA ARG A 42 12.10 16.19 23.26
C ARG A 42 12.23 16.79 21.85
N PRO A 43 12.46 15.97 20.82
CA PRO A 43 12.58 16.47 19.47
C PRO A 43 11.28 17.18 19.02
N GLU A 44 11.41 18.23 18.21
CA GLU A 44 10.27 18.98 17.68
C GLU A 44 9.48 18.19 16.65
N ILE A 45 10.14 17.28 15.90
CA ILE A 45 9.54 16.41 14.90
C ILE A 45 10.17 15.02 15.01
N MET A 46 9.32 13.98 14.98
CA MET A 46 9.75 12.59 14.86
C MET A 46 9.00 11.90 13.73
N TYR A 47 9.72 11.10 12.96
CA TYR A 47 9.14 10.19 11.99
C TYR A 47 9.43 8.75 12.45
N LEU A 48 8.37 8.02 12.78
CA LEU A 48 8.43 6.64 13.26
C LEU A 48 7.86 5.73 12.17
N SER A 49 8.72 5.05 11.44
CA SER A 49 8.34 4.15 10.36
C SER A 49 8.34 2.70 10.83
N THR A 50 7.28 1.98 10.51
CA THR A 50 7.15 0.55 10.80
C THR A 50 7.40 -0.29 9.55
N THR A 51 7.60 -1.59 9.74
CA THR A 51 7.49 -2.56 8.66
C THR A 51 6.04 -3.02 8.53
N ASP A 52 5.67 -3.49 7.36
CA ASP A 52 4.36 -4.04 7.01
C ASP A 52 4.29 -5.57 7.17
N TYR A 53 5.24 -6.16 7.90
CA TYR A 53 5.35 -7.62 8.07
C TYR A 53 4.06 -8.26 8.59
N ILE A 54 3.43 -7.67 9.61
CA ILE A 54 2.20 -8.20 10.18
C ILE A 54 1.05 -8.09 9.18
N GLN A 55 0.93 -6.96 8.49
CA GLN A 55 -0.12 -6.70 7.52
C GLN A 55 -0.06 -7.66 6.31
N HIS A 56 1.14 -8.08 5.93
CA HIS A 56 1.33 -9.09 4.87
C HIS A 56 0.99 -10.52 5.31
N LYS A 57 1.01 -10.82 6.61
CA LYS A 57 0.81 -12.17 7.14
C LYS A 57 -0.58 -12.40 7.74
N HIS A 58 -1.21 -11.36 8.26
CA HIS A 58 -2.42 -11.47 9.06
C HIS A 58 -3.46 -10.45 8.58
N ALA A 59 -4.61 -10.94 8.14
CA ALA A 59 -5.71 -10.09 7.71
C ALA A 59 -6.21 -9.20 8.86
N PRO A 60 -6.73 -8.00 8.55
CA PRO A 60 -7.39 -7.15 9.53
C PRO A 60 -8.50 -7.90 10.29
N GLY A 61 -8.59 -7.68 11.61
CA GLY A 61 -9.55 -8.34 12.49
C GLY A 61 -9.09 -9.70 13.03
N THR A 62 -7.97 -10.26 12.56
CA THR A 62 -7.38 -11.45 13.19
C THR A 62 -6.73 -11.09 14.53
N PRO A 63 -6.65 -12.04 15.50
CA PRO A 63 -6.06 -11.76 16.81
C PRO A 63 -4.66 -11.14 16.71
N VAL A 64 -3.78 -11.70 15.87
CA VAL A 64 -2.40 -11.21 15.69
C VAL A 64 -2.36 -9.78 15.15
N ALA A 65 -3.20 -9.45 14.15
CA ALA A 65 -3.29 -8.09 13.63
C ALA A 65 -3.83 -7.12 14.68
N ASN A 66 -4.86 -7.53 15.44
CA ASN A 66 -5.44 -6.71 16.49
C ASN A 66 -4.45 -6.45 17.64
N ASP A 67 -3.69 -7.46 18.06
CA ASP A 67 -2.65 -7.32 19.08
C ASP A 67 -1.56 -6.34 18.62
N PHE A 68 -1.17 -6.40 17.35
CA PHE A 68 -0.20 -5.48 16.76
C PHE A 68 -0.72 -4.03 16.79
N TYR A 69 -1.96 -3.79 16.37
CA TYR A 69 -2.54 -2.44 16.41
C TYR A 69 -2.79 -1.95 17.85
N ALA A 70 -3.15 -2.83 18.78
CA ALA A 70 -3.26 -2.48 20.18
C ALA A 70 -1.90 -2.09 20.81
N MET A 71 -0.83 -2.78 20.40
CA MET A 71 0.54 -2.39 20.78
C MET A 71 0.87 -0.99 20.26
N MET A 72 0.63 -0.70 18.97
CA MET A 72 0.85 0.62 18.38
C MET A 72 0.06 1.71 19.11
N ASP A 73 -1.23 1.49 19.35
CA ASP A 73 -2.11 2.41 20.06
C ASP A 73 -1.57 2.72 21.47
N GLY A 74 -1.08 1.72 22.17
CA GLY A 74 -0.45 1.90 23.49
C GLY A 74 0.79 2.81 23.47
N TYR A 75 1.59 2.78 22.41
CA TYR A 75 2.73 3.70 22.25
C TYR A 75 2.28 5.10 21.82
N MET A 76 1.27 5.20 20.97
CA MET A 76 0.68 6.49 20.58
C MET A 76 0.06 7.19 21.81
N ALA A 77 -0.63 6.45 22.65
CA ALA A 77 -1.18 6.99 23.91
C ALA A 77 -0.09 7.55 24.84
N LYS A 78 1.09 6.91 24.90
CA LYS A 78 2.24 7.44 25.67
C LYS A 78 2.76 8.76 25.07
N LEU A 79 2.88 8.84 23.77
CA LEU A 79 3.33 10.05 23.08
C LEU A 79 2.31 11.19 23.23
N ASP A 80 1.03 10.89 23.08
CA ASP A 80 -0.07 11.85 23.31
C ASP A 80 -0.04 12.40 24.74
N ALA A 81 0.12 11.54 25.75
CA ALA A 81 0.25 11.96 27.15
C ALA A 81 1.49 12.85 27.42
N MET A 82 2.49 12.80 26.56
CA MET A 82 3.65 13.73 26.60
C MET A 82 3.41 15.05 25.87
N GLY A 83 2.23 15.23 25.28
CA GLY A 83 1.84 16.44 24.54
C GLY A 83 2.23 16.43 23.07
N CYS A 84 2.53 15.27 22.47
CA CYS A 84 2.81 15.17 21.05
C CYS A 84 1.52 15.32 20.23
N THR A 85 1.60 16.06 19.13
CA THR A 85 0.58 15.98 18.06
C THR A 85 0.91 14.79 17.17
N ILE A 86 -0.02 13.84 17.06
CA ILE A 86 0.18 12.59 16.31
C ILE A 86 -0.47 12.72 14.94
N VAL A 87 0.30 12.42 13.90
CA VAL A 87 -0.19 12.26 12.53
C VAL A 87 0.12 10.84 12.08
N LEU A 88 -0.91 10.07 11.75
CA LEU A 88 -0.80 8.70 11.27
C LEU A 88 -1.12 8.64 9.78
N THR A 89 -0.26 8.00 9.01
CA THR A 89 -0.46 7.78 7.58
C THR A 89 0.01 6.39 7.17
N ALA A 90 -0.45 5.92 6.03
CA ALA A 90 0.01 4.70 5.39
C ALA A 90 0.21 4.98 3.89
N ASP A 91 1.11 4.24 3.24
CA ASP A 91 1.34 4.29 1.81
C ASP A 91 0.24 3.58 1.01
N HIS A 92 -0.36 2.53 1.59
CA HIS A 92 -1.50 1.80 1.02
C HIS A 92 -2.25 1.02 2.12
N GLY A 93 -3.42 0.50 1.76
CA GLY A 93 -4.16 -0.45 2.58
C GLY A 93 -3.76 -1.90 2.29
N MET A 94 -4.37 -2.83 3.05
CA MET A 94 -4.19 -4.28 2.86
C MET A 94 -5.53 -4.96 2.72
N ASN A 95 -5.60 -5.91 1.77
CA ASN A 95 -6.79 -6.71 1.53
C ASN A 95 -6.41 -8.17 1.19
N ALA A 96 -7.35 -9.10 1.37
CA ALA A 96 -7.14 -10.48 0.97
C ALA A 96 -6.92 -10.59 -0.55
N LYS A 97 -6.10 -11.55 -0.98
CA LYS A 97 -5.86 -11.87 -2.40
C LYS A 97 -6.71 -13.05 -2.89
N PHE A 98 -7.48 -13.62 -2.00
CA PHE A 98 -8.27 -14.84 -2.21
C PHE A 98 -9.70 -14.60 -1.75
N GLY A 99 -10.64 -15.17 -2.49
CA GLY A 99 -12.02 -15.25 -2.09
C GLY A 99 -12.24 -16.18 -0.88
N LYS A 100 -13.46 -16.21 -0.38
CA LYS A 100 -13.83 -17.11 0.75
C LYS A 100 -13.67 -18.60 0.44
N ASP A 101 -13.63 -18.95 -0.83
CA ASP A 101 -13.41 -20.30 -1.35
C ASP A 101 -11.92 -20.66 -1.51
N GLY A 102 -11.03 -19.73 -1.16
CA GLY A 102 -9.58 -19.90 -1.29
C GLY A 102 -9.06 -19.72 -2.71
N GLN A 103 -9.92 -19.38 -3.69
CA GLN A 103 -9.47 -19.09 -5.04
C GLN A 103 -8.94 -17.66 -5.17
N PRO A 104 -7.96 -17.42 -6.07
CA PRO A 104 -7.52 -16.05 -6.34
C PRO A 104 -8.68 -15.15 -6.80
N ASP A 105 -8.83 -14.01 -6.17
CA ASP A 105 -9.80 -13.00 -6.54
C ASP A 105 -9.06 -11.85 -7.25
N VAL A 106 -8.84 -12.03 -8.56
CA VAL A 106 -7.95 -11.21 -9.37
C VAL A 106 -8.59 -10.87 -10.71
N ILE A 107 -8.45 -9.62 -11.12
CA ILE A 107 -8.84 -9.14 -12.45
C ILE A 107 -7.58 -9.01 -13.31
N TYR A 108 -7.46 -9.82 -14.36
CA TYR A 108 -6.37 -9.74 -15.35
C TYR A 108 -6.70 -8.66 -16.38
N LEU A 109 -6.38 -7.41 -16.04
CA LEU A 109 -6.77 -6.25 -16.84
C LEU A 109 -6.09 -6.23 -18.21
N GLN A 110 -4.83 -6.64 -18.33
CA GLN A 110 -4.15 -6.71 -19.62
C GLN A 110 -4.88 -7.67 -20.56
N ASP A 111 -5.22 -8.88 -20.06
CA ASP A 111 -5.94 -9.89 -20.85
C ASP A 111 -7.32 -9.36 -21.26
N TRP A 112 -8.01 -8.65 -20.37
CA TRP A 112 -9.30 -8.03 -20.66
C TRP A 112 -9.23 -7.04 -21.83
N PHE A 113 -8.15 -6.25 -21.93
CA PHE A 113 -7.91 -5.33 -23.02
C PHE A 113 -7.48 -6.06 -24.29
N ASP A 114 -6.56 -7.02 -24.19
CA ASP A 114 -6.02 -7.77 -25.33
C ASP A 114 -7.12 -8.55 -26.07
N GLU A 115 -8.06 -9.15 -25.35
CA GLU A 115 -9.22 -9.83 -25.93
C GLU A 115 -10.14 -8.89 -26.71
N ARG A 116 -10.24 -7.62 -26.35
CA ARG A 116 -11.20 -6.66 -26.92
C ARG A 116 -10.62 -5.71 -27.93
N MET A 117 -9.34 -5.44 -27.84
CA MET A 117 -8.68 -4.44 -28.68
C MET A 117 -7.56 -5.04 -29.54
N GLY A 118 -7.20 -6.30 -29.30
CA GLY A 118 -6.05 -6.96 -29.88
C GLY A 118 -4.82 -6.90 -28.98
N ALA A 119 -3.96 -7.90 -29.11
CA ALA A 119 -2.77 -8.06 -28.25
C ALA A 119 -1.90 -6.80 -28.25
N ALA A 120 -1.52 -6.35 -27.06
CA ALA A 120 -0.68 -5.19 -26.82
C ALA A 120 -1.20 -3.85 -27.40
N ALA A 121 -2.47 -3.77 -27.81
CA ALA A 121 -3.07 -2.49 -28.22
C ALA A 121 -3.22 -1.52 -27.04
N ALA A 122 -3.49 -2.02 -25.85
CA ALA A 122 -3.47 -1.25 -24.61
C ALA A 122 -2.27 -1.67 -23.75
N ARG A 123 -1.79 -0.75 -22.92
CA ARG A 123 -0.74 -1.05 -21.94
C ARG A 123 -1.24 -0.76 -20.54
N VAL A 124 -1.40 -1.81 -19.73
CA VAL A 124 -1.75 -1.73 -18.32
C VAL A 124 -0.49 -1.62 -17.48
N ILE A 125 -0.43 -0.61 -16.61
CA ILE A 125 0.67 -0.39 -15.68
C ILE A 125 0.11 -0.42 -14.26
N LEU A 126 0.73 -1.25 -13.43
CA LEU A 126 0.43 -1.39 -12.00
C LEU A 126 1.38 -0.52 -11.16
N PRO A 127 1.03 -0.19 -9.90
CA PRO A 127 1.87 0.65 -9.05
C PRO A 127 3.27 0.08 -8.80
N ILE A 128 3.38 -1.25 -8.72
CA ILE A 128 4.65 -1.95 -8.52
C ILE A 128 5.00 -2.65 -9.84
N THR A 129 5.94 -2.08 -10.56
CA THR A 129 6.42 -2.59 -11.87
C THR A 129 7.92 -2.84 -11.89
N ASP A 130 8.54 -2.98 -10.71
CA ASP A 130 9.98 -3.22 -10.60
C ASP A 130 10.31 -4.59 -11.21
N PRO A 131 11.13 -4.68 -12.27
CA PRO A 131 11.52 -5.94 -12.89
C PRO A 131 12.32 -6.86 -11.97
N TYR A 132 12.90 -6.31 -10.90
CA TYR A 132 13.61 -7.10 -9.90
C TYR A 132 12.69 -7.78 -8.88
N VAL A 133 11.42 -7.43 -8.83
CA VAL A 133 10.41 -7.98 -7.90
C VAL A 133 9.47 -8.97 -8.60
N VAL A 134 9.99 -9.73 -9.53
CA VAL A 134 9.22 -10.68 -10.37
C VAL A 134 8.40 -11.68 -9.53
N HIS A 135 8.88 -12.07 -8.36
CA HIS A 135 8.24 -13.05 -7.49
C HIS A 135 7.11 -12.50 -6.61
N HIS A 136 6.95 -11.18 -6.52
CA HIS A 136 5.91 -10.59 -5.67
C HIS A 136 4.60 -10.32 -6.40
N GLY A 137 4.55 -10.47 -7.70
CA GLY A 137 3.40 -10.18 -8.53
C GLY A 137 2.74 -8.85 -8.10
N ALA A 138 2.79 -7.84 -8.93
CA ALA A 138 2.21 -6.55 -8.60
C ALA A 138 0.69 -6.66 -8.51
N LEU A 139 0.19 -7.06 -7.34
CA LEU A 139 -1.23 -7.14 -7.03
C LEU A 139 -1.61 -5.90 -6.23
N GLY A 140 -2.41 -5.04 -6.83
CA GLY A 140 -2.90 -3.83 -6.20
C GLY A 140 -4.36 -3.57 -6.55
N SER A 141 -4.93 -2.53 -5.97
CA SER A 141 -6.30 -2.09 -6.27
C SER A 141 -6.31 -0.90 -7.24
N TYR A 142 -5.20 -0.61 -7.90
CA TYR A 142 -5.04 0.52 -8.82
C TYR A 142 -4.28 0.08 -10.08
N ALA A 143 -4.71 0.58 -11.23
CA ALA A 143 -3.97 0.49 -12.49
C ALA A 143 -4.15 1.75 -13.32
N THR A 144 -3.12 2.09 -14.10
CA THR A 144 -3.24 3.10 -15.16
C THR A 144 -3.10 2.42 -16.52
N VAL A 145 -3.85 2.88 -17.52
CA VAL A 145 -3.93 2.24 -18.84
C VAL A 145 -3.66 3.27 -19.92
N TYR A 146 -2.69 2.97 -20.77
CA TYR A 146 -2.37 3.74 -21.97
C TYR A 146 -3.05 3.09 -23.17
N LEU A 147 -3.69 3.91 -24.00
CA LEU A 147 -4.55 3.48 -25.10
C LEU A 147 -4.13 4.11 -26.42
N PRO A 148 -4.43 3.48 -27.56
CA PRO A 148 -4.22 4.08 -28.87
C PRO A 148 -4.98 5.40 -29.02
N ALA A 149 -4.38 6.34 -29.77
CA ALA A 149 -5.05 7.61 -30.09
C ALA A 149 -6.39 7.38 -30.79
N GLY A 150 -7.42 8.15 -30.42
CA GLY A 150 -8.75 8.04 -30.98
C GLY A 150 -9.63 6.94 -30.35
N THR A 151 -9.14 6.27 -29.30
CA THR A 151 -9.97 5.29 -28.56
C THR A 151 -11.15 5.98 -27.89
N ASP A 152 -12.36 5.40 -28.02
CA ASP A 152 -13.55 5.86 -27.31
C ASP A 152 -13.49 5.50 -25.82
N LEU A 153 -12.95 6.44 -25.03
CA LEU A 153 -12.79 6.28 -23.59
C LEU A 153 -14.14 6.09 -22.86
N GLN A 154 -15.20 6.73 -23.34
CA GLN A 154 -16.50 6.64 -22.68
C GLN A 154 -17.13 5.25 -22.85
N ALA A 155 -17.00 4.67 -24.05
CA ALA A 155 -17.45 3.31 -24.30
C ALA A 155 -16.66 2.29 -23.47
N LEU A 156 -15.35 2.48 -23.31
CA LEU A 156 -14.50 1.63 -22.46
C LEU A 156 -14.85 1.78 -20.97
N LYS A 157 -15.03 2.99 -20.49
CA LYS A 157 -15.48 3.25 -19.11
C LYS A 157 -16.77 2.50 -18.79
N THR A 158 -17.76 2.58 -19.68
CA THR A 158 -19.04 1.89 -19.50
C THR A 158 -18.88 0.37 -19.42
N LYS A 159 -18.03 -0.20 -20.28
CA LYS A 159 -17.77 -1.65 -20.28
C LYS A 159 -17.01 -2.09 -19.03
N LEU A 160 -15.98 -1.36 -18.64
CA LEU A 160 -15.16 -1.66 -17.44
C LEU A 160 -15.96 -1.51 -16.15
N ALA A 161 -16.85 -0.52 -16.05
CA ALA A 161 -17.72 -0.34 -14.89
C ALA A 161 -18.68 -1.52 -14.67
N GLY A 162 -18.93 -2.34 -15.71
CA GLY A 162 -19.71 -3.58 -15.60
C GLY A 162 -18.89 -4.81 -15.15
N VAL A 163 -17.57 -4.68 -14.98
CA VAL A 163 -16.72 -5.78 -14.53
C VAL A 163 -16.78 -5.89 -13.01
N THR A 164 -17.18 -7.06 -12.54
CA THR A 164 -17.25 -7.32 -11.09
C THR A 164 -15.90 -7.07 -10.42
N GLY A 165 -15.89 -6.31 -9.32
CA GLY A 165 -14.69 -5.98 -8.58
C GLY A 165 -14.04 -4.66 -9.00
N ILE A 166 -14.52 -3.99 -10.05
CA ILE A 166 -14.10 -2.62 -10.39
C ILE A 166 -15.00 -1.61 -9.66
N GLU A 167 -14.38 -0.73 -8.88
CA GLU A 167 -15.05 0.35 -8.15
C GLU A 167 -15.17 1.62 -8.99
N ALA A 168 -14.09 1.98 -9.64
CA ALA A 168 -14.04 3.22 -10.41
C ALA A 168 -13.23 3.06 -11.69
N VAL A 169 -13.73 3.69 -12.75
CA VAL A 169 -13.02 3.89 -14.01
C VAL A 169 -13.03 5.37 -14.31
N LEU A 170 -11.88 5.99 -14.30
CA LEU A 170 -11.71 7.43 -14.44
C LEU A 170 -10.86 7.72 -15.67
N THR A 171 -11.17 8.78 -16.39
CA THR A 171 -10.23 9.37 -17.35
C THR A 171 -9.04 9.99 -16.59
N ARG A 172 -7.96 10.27 -17.30
CA ARG A 172 -6.79 10.97 -16.76
C ARG A 172 -7.18 12.23 -15.98
N SER A 173 -8.02 13.08 -16.56
CA SER A 173 -8.44 14.34 -15.93
C SER A 173 -9.33 14.11 -14.71
N GLU A 174 -10.28 13.17 -14.79
CA GLU A 174 -11.12 12.82 -13.63
C GLU A 174 -10.28 12.27 -12.46
N ALA A 175 -9.28 11.43 -12.78
CA ALA A 175 -8.37 10.88 -11.78
C ALA A 175 -7.45 11.97 -11.18
N GLY A 176 -6.94 12.86 -12.02
CA GLY A 176 -6.14 14.01 -11.58
C GLY A 176 -6.89 14.88 -10.58
N GLN A 177 -8.15 15.19 -10.87
CA GLN A 177 -9.01 15.97 -9.99
C GLN A 177 -9.39 15.23 -8.69
N ARG A 178 -9.71 13.93 -8.80
CA ARG A 178 -10.17 13.14 -7.65
C ARG A 178 -9.07 12.79 -6.66
N PHE A 179 -7.86 12.51 -7.18
CA PHE A 179 -6.74 12.01 -6.39
C PHE A 179 -5.61 13.04 -6.22
N GLU A 180 -5.78 14.24 -6.77
CA GLU A 180 -4.76 15.31 -6.77
C GLU A 180 -3.42 14.83 -7.35
N LEU A 181 -3.47 14.00 -8.39
CA LEU A 181 -2.30 13.43 -9.06
C LEU A 181 -1.94 14.20 -10.33
N PRO A 182 -0.65 14.30 -10.70
CA PRO A 182 -0.21 14.92 -11.94
C PRO A 182 -0.74 14.17 -13.17
N GLU A 183 -1.54 14.85 -14.00
CA GLU A 183 -2.15 14.23 -15.19
C GLU A 183 -1.12 13.72 -16.21
N ASP A 184 0.03 14.37 -16.33
CA ASP A 184 1.12 14.00 -17.24
C ASP A 184 1.82 12.69 -16.88
N ARG A 185 1.55 12.15 -15.68
CA ARG A 185 2.12 10.90 -15.16
C ARG A 185 1.14 9.73 -15.14
N MET A 186 -0.05 9.92 -15.66
CA MET A 186 -1.10 8.90 -15.71
C MET A 186 -1.40 8.48 -17.14
N GLY A 187 -1.91 7.25 -17.31
CA GLY A 187 -2.48 6.76 -18.55
C GLY A 187 -3.79 7.46 -18.92
N ASP A 188 -4.40 7.04 -20.01
CA ASP A 188 -5.67 7.61 -20.50
C ASP A 188 -6.85 7.24 -19.62
N LEU A 189 -6.77 6.05 -18.98
CA LEU A 189 -7.71 5.59 -17.94
C LEU A 189 -6.97 5.23 -16.67
N VAL A 190 -7.63 5.46 -15.54
CA VAL A 190 -7.28 4.99 -14.20
C VAL A 190 -8.39 4.09 -13.71
N ILE A 191 -8.03 2.91 -13.23
CA ILE A 191 -8.96 1.87 -12.79
C ILE A 191 -8.64 1.53 -11.34
N ALA A 192 -9.66 1.60 -10.48
CA ALA A 192 -9.58 1.19 -9.09
C ALA A 192 -10.49 0.00 -8.83
N ALA A 193 -9.99 -0.98 -8.10
CA ALA A 193 -10.75 -2.14 -7.64
C ALA A 193 -11.38 -1.89 -6.27
N LEU A 194 -12.47 -2.60 -5.97
CA LEU A 194 -13.20 -2.48 -4.71
C LEU A 194 -12.33 -2.83 -3.50
N GLY A 195 -12.37 -1.96 -2.48
CA GLY A 195 -11.66 -2.19 -1.24
C GLY A 195 -12.26 -3.30 -0.37
N GLU A 196 -13.55 -3.58 -0.50
CA GLU A 196 -14.27 -4.59 0.29
C GLU A 196 -14.40 -5.94 -0.41
N THR A 197 -14.26 -5.99 -1.71
CA THR A 197 -14.11 -7.22 -2.48
C THR A 197 -12.64 -7.44 -2.75
N SER A 198 -12.20 -8.67 -2.63
CA SER A 198 -10.77 -9.04 -2.79
C SER A 198 -10.26 -8.89 -4.22
N ALA A 199 -11.06 -8.32 -5.12
CA ALA A 199 -10.68 -8.13 -6.52
C ALA A 199 -9.37 -7.33 -6.62
N ARG A 200 -8.36 -7.94 -7.19
CA ARG A 200 -7.04 -7.37 -7.42
C ARG A 200 -6.79 -7.21 -8.90
N ILE A 201 -6.23 -6.09 -9.26
CA ILE A 201 -5.82 -5.83 -10.64
C ILE A 201 -4.41 -6.38 -10.85
N THR A 202 -4.20 -7.15 -11.90
CA THR A 202 -2.88 -7.63 -12.30
C THR A 202 -2.66 -7.49 -13.81
N ALA A 203 -1.41 -7.48 -14.19
CA ALA A 203 -0.96 -7.67 -15.56
C ALA A 203 -0.03 -8.90 -15.59
N PRO A 204 0.04 -9.66 -16.69
CA PRO A 204 1.00 -10.72 -16.80
C PRO A 204 2.41 -10.18 -16.62
N ALA A 205 3.28 -10.96 -15.95
CA ALA A 205 4.69 -10.62 -15.88
C ALA A 205 5.23 -10.47 -17.30
N ALA A 206 5.90 -9.36 -17.57
CA ALA A 206 6.59 -9.19 -18.85
C ALA A 206 7.59 -10.33 -18.99
N GLY A 207 7.36 -11.19 -20.00
CA GLY A 207 8.27 -12.28 -20.37
C GLY A 207 9.59 -11.75 -20.92
#